data_c17c0cdd7984d320343d2d8f40efcf88
#
_entry.id   c17c0cdd7984d320343d2d8f40efcf88
#
_cell.length_a   1.000
_cell.length_b   1.000
_cell.length_c   1.000
_cell.angle_alpha   90.00
_cell.angle_beta   90.00
_cell.angle_gamma   90.00
#
_symmetry.space_group_name_H-M   'P 1'
#
loop_
_entity.id
_entity.type
_entity.pdbx_description
1 polymer ?
#
loop_
_entity_poly.entity_id
_entity_poly.type
_entity_poly.pdbx_seq_one_letter_code
_entity_poly.pdbx_strand_id
1 'polypeptide(L)'
;MYIFMILLLFKISYLIIIIPFQTQVPLLDIEDTHFDYLLENEIYSTIEIGNPPQKVNLFYHSQEYNFYLSKYNASNFYDIDKSFSYILIKQVTFINAPFLHGSISADNFNFSNEKNKTNKVKIQFIYASDFKDESYDFTPKTGIIGLKFYDPTDQKHSHFIKSLKESEIIDSCVWSIKYDDNDDKRGNIIIGGNPHEIEPKIYNKENLKWTKSEINRYFIDWYILFDQIYFGEKLTDDKNFLFNFNNNNSYNSNNSEIRLCHLVIENGLIKGTKDYRNLFVQTFGNECKETNEQGLLFYSCKLTTNIEKLPSIYFIHRELNYTFFLDYKDLFKKELGQYYFLVYFFDRGEDSWTLGKPFLKKYHMLFDHDKRMIGFYNGYNKKSYFVEILIVIFVIIILMLGIYGYQLFKKKFRKRRANEIEDYYEYSPAVNE
;
A
#
# COMPACT_ATOMS: atom_id res chain seq x y z
N MET A 1 -45.62 -10.01 -11.52
CA MET A 1 -44.35 -10.12 -12.27
C MET A 1 -43.58 -8.80 -12.37
N TYR A 2 -44.20 -7.66 -12.65
CA TYR A 2 -43.53 -6.34 -12.72
C TYR A 2 -42.98 -5.82 -11.38
N ILE A 3 -43.67 -6.09 -10.25
CA ILE A 3 -43.19 -5.67 -8.91
C ILE A 3 -41.93 -6.42 -8.49
N PHE A 4 -41.79 -7.67 -8.88
CA PHE A 4 -40.56 -8.47 -8.62
C PHE A 4 -39.36 -8.02 -9.47
N MET A 5 -39.61 -7.47 -10.67
CA MET A 5 -38.54 -6.91 -11.51
C MET A 5 -38.04 -5.55 -11.01
N ILE A 6 -38.91 -4.75 -10.37
CA ILE A 6 -38.53 -3.46 -9.77
C ILE A 6 -37.69 -3.67 -8.50
N LEU A 7 -38.00 -4.69 -7.70
CA LEU A 7 -37.19 -5.04 -6.52
C LEU A 7 -35.76 -5.58 -6.88
N LEU A 8 -35.58 -6.13 -8.08
CA LEU A 8 -34.27 -6.56 -8.58
C LEU A 8 -33.40 -5.41 -9.11
N LEU A 9 -33.96 -4.22 -9.31
CA LEU A 9 -33.24 -3.04 -9.81
C LEU A 9 -32.70 -2.15 -8.67
N PHE A 10 -33.15 -2.31 -7.45
CA PHE A 10 -32.47 -1.76 -6.27
C PHE A 10 -31.38 -2.73 -5.80
N LYS A 11 -30.39 -2.96 -6.62
CA LYS A 11 -29.08 -3.37 -6.13
C LYS A 11 -28.63 -2.25 -5.19
N ILE A 12 -28.78 -2.46 -3.87
CA ILE A 12 -28.13 -1.60 -2.89
C ILE A 12 -26.67 -1.62 -3.30
N SER A 13 -26.21 -0.51 -3.87
CA SER A 13 -24.83 -0.36 -4.29
C SER A 13 -24.04 -0.16 -2.99
N TYR A 14 -23.53 -1.26 -2.43
CA TYR A 14 -22.63 -1.17 -1.30
C TYR A 14 -21.46 -0.28 -1.68
N LEU A 15 -21.00 0.48 -0.71
CA LEU A 15 -19.94 1.45 -0.91
C LEU A 15 -18.58 0.77 -0.83
N ILE A 16 -17.74 1.01 -1.82
CA ILE A 16 -16.31 0.78 -1.67
C ILE A 16 -15.70 2.08 -1.14
N ILE A 17 -15.06 2.00 0.01
CA ILE A 17 -14.45 3.15 0.67
C ILE A 17 -12.98 3.19 0.27
N ILE A 18 -12.53 4.35 -0.23
CA ILE A 18 -11.13 4.61 -0.54
C ILE A 18 -10.66 5.69 0.42
N ILE A 19 -9.68 5.37 1.26
CA ILE A 19 -9.14 6.30 2.23
C ILE A 19 -7.68 6.58 1.85
N PRO A 20 -7.37 7.80 1.37
CA PRO A 20 -5.99 8.19 1.13
C PRO A 20 -5.20 8.17 2.43
N PHE A 21 -4.00 7.62 2.41
CA PHE A 21 -3.10 7.64 3.53
C PHE A 21 -1.79 8.35 3.21
N GLN A 22 -1.11 8.75 4.27
CA GLN A 22 0.27 9.23 4.26
C GLN A 22 1.07 8.42 5.27
N THR A 23 2.38 8.29 5.05
CA THR A 23 3.27 7.79 6.09
C THR A 23 3.83 8.96 6.86
N GLN A 24 3.72 8.89 8.17
CA GLN A 24 4.38 9.87 9.03
C GLN A 24 5.88 9.58 9.00
N VAL A 25 6.65 10.63 8.82
CA VAL A 25 8.08 10.62 9.10
C VAL A 25 8.18 10.91 10.58
N PRO A 26 8.70 10.00 11.42
CA PRO A 26 8.97 10.32 12.81
C PRO A 26 9.79 11.60 12.86
N LEU A 27 9.46 12.50 13.78
CA LEU A 27 10.36 13.60 14.12
C LEU A 27 11.57 12.93 14.76
N LEU A 28 12.64 12.77 13.97
CA LEU A 28 13.91 12.24 14.49
C LEU A 28 14.36 13.17 15.62
N ASP A 29 14.33 12.68 16.83
CA ASP A 29 15.12 13.26 17.89
C ASP A 29 16.59 13.11 17.51
N ILE A 30 17.46 13.98 18.02
CA ILE A 30 18.89 14.04 17.64
C ILE A 30 19.61 12.68 17.85
N GLU A 31 19.02 11.80 18.65
CA GLU A 31 19.54 10.46 18.98
C GLU A 31 19.01 9.36 18.06
N ASP A 32 17.93 9.60 17.28
CA ASP A 32 17.33 8.60 16.41
C ASP A 32 18.18 8.40 15.16
N THR A 33 18.36 7.15 14.80
CA THR A 33 19.11 6.83 13.58
C THR A 33 18.18 6.84 12.36
N HIS A 34 18.78 6.91 11.18
CA HIS A 34 18.02 6.81 9.92
C HIS A 34 17.32 5.45 9.76
N PHE A 35 17.78 4.41 10.45
CA PHE A 35 17.15 3.10 10.41
C PHE A 35 15.84 3.05 11.17
N ASP A 36 15.70 3.76 12.31
CA ASP A 36 14.43 3.89 13.01
C ASP A 36 13.37 4.50 12.10
N TYR A 37 13.75 5.55 11.37
CA TYR A 37 12.90 6.17 10.36
C TYR A 37 12.49 5.21 9.23
N LEU A 38 13.37 4.29 8.81
CA LEU A 38 13.05 3.32 7.77
C LEU A 38 12.20 2.17 8.33
N LEU A 39 12.42 1.79 9.59
CA LEU A 39 11.71 0.69 10.25
C LEU A 39 10.25 1.06 10.51
N GLU A 40 10.01 2.25 11.02
CA GLU A 40 8.66 2.73 11.32
C GLU A 40 7.95 3.20 10.04
N ASN A 41 6.90 2.49 9.66
CA ASN A 41 6.02 2.86 8.55
C ASN A 41 4.66 3.26 9.11
N GLU A 42 4.63 4.36 9.88
CA GLU A 42 3.40 4.86 10.46
C GLU A 42 2.45 5.37 9.37
N ILE A 43 1.51 4.54 9.01
CA ILE A 43 0.48 4.84 8.01
C ILE A 43 -0.70 5.50 8.70
N TYR A 44 -1.09 6.69 8.28
CA TYR A 44 -2.24 7.40 8.84
C TYR A 44 -3.09 8.08 7.78
N SER A 45 -4.35 8.32 8.12
CA SER A 45 -5.27 9.16 7.35
C SER A 45 -5.92 10.19 8.26
N THR A 46 -6.16 11.39 7.73
CA THR A 46 -6.96 12.39 8.42
C THR A 46 -8.43 12.19 8.06
N ILE A 47 -9.23 11.81 9.06
CA ILE A 47 -10.67 11.54 8.90
C ILE A 47 -11.46 12.58 9.71
N GLU A 48 -12.60 13.00 9.17
CA GLU A 48 -13.52 13.90 9.86
C GLU A 48 -14.51 13.11 10.72
N ILE A 49 -14.52 13.40 12.03
CA ILE A 49 -15.35 12.70 13.02
C ILE A 49 -16.19 13.72 13.79
N GLY A 50 -17.45 13.37 14.06
CA GLY A 50 -18.33 14.16 14.91
C GLY A 50 -19.22 15.14 14.16
N ASN A 51 -19.95 15.92 14.94
CA ASN A 51 -20.80 17.01 14.47
C ASN A 51 -20.75 18.19 15.47
N PRO A 52 -20.07 19.31 15.17
CA PRO A 52 -19.38 19.61 13.90
C PRO A 52 -18.21 18.66 13.63
N PRO A 53 -17.79 18.49 12.36
CA PRO A 53 -16.68 17.61 11.98
C PRO A 53 -15.35 18.08 12.58
N GLN A 54 -14.62 17.17 13.20
CA GLN A 54 -13.27 17.37 13.72
C GLN A 54 -12.30 16.51 12.91
N LYS A 55 -11.19 17.09 12.45
CA LYS A 55 -10.14 16.37 11.73
C LYS A 55 -9.25 15.61 12.70
N VAL A 56 -9.22 14.29 12.56
CA VAL A 56 -8.49 13.39 13.45
C VAL A 56 -7.55 12.52 12.61
N ASN A 57 -6.29 12.41 13.04
CA ASN A 57 -5.34 11.49 12.43
C ASN A 57 -5.55 10.09 13.01
N LEU A 58 -5.87 9.14 12.15
CA LEU A 58 -6.08 7.74 12.49
C LEU A 58 -4.98 6.89 11.87
N PHE A 59 -4.27 6.15 12.71
CA PHE A 59 -3.17 5.28 12.32
C PHE A 59 -3.68 3.86 12.06
N TYR A 60 -3.13 3.19 11.08
CA TYR A 60 -3.51 1.82 10.71
C TYR A 60 -2.51 0.81 11.26
N HIS A 61 -3.00 -0.17 12.01
CA HIS A 61 -2.18 -1.22 12.60
C HIS A 61 -2.73 -2.60 12.28
N SER A 62 -1.96 -3.42 11.59
CA SER A 62 -2.33 -4.80 11.25
C SER A 62 -2.20 -5.76 12.43
N GLN A 63 -1.50 -5.36 13.49
CA GLN A 63 -1.32 -6.15 14.71
C GLN A 63 -2.29 -5.77 15.85
N GLU A 64 -3.10 -4.72 15.68
CA GLU A 64 -4.11 -4.28 16.65
C GLU A 64 -5.52 -4.66 16.19
N TYR A 65 -6.37 -5.11 17.10
CA TYR A 65 -7.78 -5.42 16.79
C TYR A 65 -8.67 -4.21 16.89
N ASN A 66 -8.40 -3.37 17.90
CA ASN A 66 -9.34 -2.38 18.33
C ASN A 66 -9.30 -1.16 17.44
N PHE A 67 -10.47 -0.62 17.19
CA PHE A 67 -10.61 0.73 16.72
C PHE A 67 -10.81 1.65 17.93
N TYR A 68 -9.85 2.52 18.21
CA TYR A 68 -9.96 3.45 19.32
C TYR A 68 -9.52 4.87 18.99
N LEU A 69 -10.12 5.82 19.72
CA LEU A 69 -9.73 7.23 19.76
C LEU A 69 -9.23 7.54 21.17
N SER A 70 -8.24 8.40 21.29
CA SER A 70 -7.67 8.76 22.56
C SER A 70 -7.79 10.25 22.86
N LYS A 71 -7.90 10.57 24.15
CA LYS A 71 -7.90 11.94 24.64
C LYS A 71 -6.47 12.52 24.72
N TYR A 72 -5.46 11.78 24.31
CA TYR A 72 -4.08 12.19 24.50
C TYR A 72 -3.72 13.44 23.69
N ASN A 73 -2.91 14.30 24.28
CA ASN A 73 -2.67 15.70 23.93
C ASN A 73 -1.79 15.88 22.67
N ALA A 74 -2.19 15.30 21.56
CA ALA A 74 -1.58 15.52 20.25
C ALA A 74 -2.37 16.57 19.45
N SER A 75 -1.73 17.25 18.52
CA SER A 75 -2.43 18.05 17.53
C SER A 75 -3.41 17.17 16.76
N ASN A 76 -4.65 17.62 16.56
CA ASN A 76 -5.72 16.88 15.86
C ASN A 76 -6.27 15.64 16.61
N PHE A 77 -6.48 15.74 17.94
CA PHE A 77 -7.22 14.73 18.69
C PHE A 77 -8.74 14.94 18.58
N TYR A 78 -9.49 13.87 18.83
CA TYR A 78 -10.94 13.92 18.88
C TYR A 78 -11.43 14.38 20.26
N ASP A 79 -12.19 15.47 20.30
CA ASP A 79 -12.79 16.05 21.51
C ASP A 79 -14.27 15.70 21.56
N ILE A 80 -14.65 14.82 22.49
CA ILE A 80 -16.04 14.37 22.66
C ILE A 80 -16.97 15.50 23.04
N ASP A 81 -16.48 16.50 23.80
CA ASP A 81 -17.29 17.60 24.30
C ASP A 81 -17.70 18.58 23.17
N LYS A 82 -17.01 18.51 22.04
CA LYS A 82 -17.30 19.31 20.84
C LYS A 82 -18.26 18.64 19.87
N SER A 83 -18.62 17.36 20.08
CA SER A 83 -19.49 16.64 19.14
C SER A 83 -20.90 16.42 19.69
N PHE A 84 -21.88 17.02 19.03
CA PHE A 84 -23.30 16.82 19.35
C PHE A 84 -23.85 15.46 18.91
N SER A 85 -23.10 14.71 18.12
CA SER A 85 -23.48 13.37 17.65
C SER A 85 -22.81 12.23 18.41
N TYR A 86 -21.94 12.56 19.36
CA TYR A 86 -21.29 11.59 20.24
C TYR A 86 -22.31 10.86 21.12
N ILE A 87 -22.16 9.55 21.21
CA ILE A 87 -22.99 8.70 22.06
C ILE A 87 -22.08 7.80 22.88
N LEU A 88 -22.16 7.93 24.20
CA LEU A 88 -21.60 6.97 25.15
C LEU A 88 -22.53 5.74 25.22
N ILE A 89 -22.02 4.56 24.90
CA ILE A 89 -22.77 3.30 24.94
C ILE A 89 -22.52 2.59 26.27
N LYS A 90 -21.25 2.38 26.64
CA LYS A 90 -20.87 1.62 27.83
C LYS A 90 -19.46 1.97 28.29
N GLN A 91 -19.28 2.06 29.60
CA GLN A 91 -17.94 2.10 30.21
C GLN A 91 -17.35 0.70 30.26
N VAL A 92 -16.05 0.59 29.98
CA VAL A 92 -15.34 -0.69 29.96
C VAL A 92 -13.94 -0.55 30.56
N THR A 93 -13.48 -1.64 31.15
CA THR A 93 -12.10 -1.79 31.64
C THR A 93 -11.42 -2.84 30.82
N PHE A 94 -10.23 -2.55 30.30
CA PHE A 94 -9.46 -3.43 29.44
C PHE A 94 -8.25 -4.02 30.18
N ILE A 95 -8.07 -5.32 30.10
CA ILE A 95 -6.96 -6.02 30.80
C ILE A 95 -5.73 -6.10 29.89
N ASN A 96 -5.95 -6.31 28.58
CA ASN A 96 -4.89 -6.61 27.59
C ASN A 96 -4.77 -5.56 26.47
N ALA A 97 -5.35 -4.37 26.66
CA ALA A 97 -5.20 -3.26 25.72
C ALA A 97 -4.08 -2.30 26.20
N PRO A 98 -3.56 -1.42 25.33
CA PRO A 98 -2.61 -0.38 25.75
C PRO A 98 -3.20 0.66 26.70
N PHE A 99 -4.50 0.63 26.93
CA PHE A 99 -5.23 1.51 27.87
C PHE A 99 -5.97 0.68 28.91
N LEU A 100 -6.14 1.25 30.12
CA LEU A 100 -6.81 0.60 31.25
C LEU A 100 -8.31 0.86 31.25
N HIS A 101 -8.71 2.10 31.00
CA HIS A 101 -10.09 2.52 31.04
C HIS A 101 -10.51 3.19 29.73
N GLY A 102 -11.75 3.00 29.38
CA GLY A 102 -12.32 3.62 28.20
C GLY A 102 -13.83 3.41 28.13
N SER A 103 -14.42 3.91 27.09
CA SER A 103 -15.84 3.72 26.81
C SER A 103 -16.06 3.20 25.39
N ILE A 104 -16.97 2.26 25.24
CA ILE A 104 -17.55 1.97 23.93
C ILE A 104 -18.48 3.12 23.58
N SER A 105 -18.20 3.76 22.47
CA SER A 105 -18.87 4.99 22.05
C SER A 105 -19.15 4.93 20.55
N ALA A 106 -20.01 5.83 20.07
CA ALA A 106 -20.28 5.94 18.64
C ALA A 106 -20.39 7.41 18.23
N ASP A 107 -19.93 7.72 17.03
CA ASP A 107 -20.11 9.02 16.40
C ASP A 107 -20.17 8.92 14.89
N ASN A 108 -20.41 10.04 14.22
CA ASN A 108 -20.46 10.13 12.78
C ASN A 108 -19.06 10.27 12.21
N PHE A 109 -18.76 9.45 11.20
CA PHE A 109 -17.54 9.50 10.40
C PHE A 109 -17.91 9.96 8.99
N ASN A 110 -17.13 10.87 8.44
CA ASN A 110 -17.31 11.37 7.09
C ASN A 110 -16.27 10.76 6.16
N PHE A 111 -16.73 9.93 5.23
CA PHE A 111 -15.88 9.34 4.19
C PHE A 111 -16.24 9.93 2.84
N SER A 112 -15.22 10.30 2.06
CA SER A 112 -15.39 10.64 0.66
C SER A 112 -15.39 9.36 -0.18
N ASN A 113 -16.32 9.25 -1.12
CA ASN A 113 -16.28 8.18 -2.13
C ASN A 113 -15.62 8.68 -3.41
N GLU A 114 -15.43 7.78 -4.39
CA GLU A 114 -14.87 8.10 -5.71
C GLU A 114 -15.55 9.28 -6.44
N LYS A 115 -16.80 9.58 -6.10
CA LYS A 115 -17.60 10.66 -6.70
C LYS A 115 -17.58 11.93 -5.86
N ASN A 116 -16.65 12.06 -4.90
CA ASN A 116 -16.55 13.17 -3.95
C ASN A 116 -17.86 13.42 -3.14
N LYS A 117 -18.71 12.41 -3.03
CA LYS A 117 -19.86 12.47 -2.13
C LYS A 117 -19.41 12.08 -0.74
N THR A 118 -19.61 12.95 0.22
CA THR A 118 -19.36 12.66 1.63
C THR A 118 -20.48 11.78 2.15
N ASN A 119 -20.13 10.58 2.61
CA ASN A 119 -21.05 9.68 3.29
C ASN A 119 -20.82 9.83 4.79
N LYS A 120 -21.89 10.17 5.50
CA LYS A 120 -21.89 10.29 6.94
C LYS A 120 -22.34 8.98 7.55
N VAL A 121 -21.47 8.35 8.31
CA VAL A 121 -21.66 7.02 8.84
C VAL A 121 -21.46 7.02 10.33
N LYS A 122 -22.39 6.42 11.07
CA LYS A 122 -22.25 6.23 12.51
C LYS A 122 -21.42 4.97 12.77
N ILE A 123 -20.25 5.14 13.36
CA ILE A 123 -19.32 4.04 13.66
C ILE A 123 -19.08 3.96 15.15
N GLN A 124 -18.99 2.72 15.65
CA GLN A 124 -18.66 2.42 17.02
C GLN A 124 -17.14 2.32 17.19
N PHE A 125 -16.62 2.88 18.28
CA PHE A 125 -15.20 2.88 18.63
C PHE A 125 -15.00 2.83 20.15
N ILE A 126 -13.78 2.58 20.59
CA ILE A 126 -13.38 2.71 21.98
C ILE A 126 -12.80 4.11 22.17
N TYR A 127 -13.37 4.89 23.08
CA TYR A 127 -12.76 6.12 23.55
C TYR A 127 -11.91 5.85 24.77
N ALA A 128 -10.57 5.86 24.57
CA ALA A 128 -9.61 5.55 25.60
C ALA A 128 -9.33 6.78 26.48
N SER A 129 -9.51 6.64 27.79
CA SER A 129 -9.31 7.74 28.76
C SER A 129 -8.02 7.64 29.55
N ASP A 130 -7.54 6.41 29.83
CA ASP A 130 -6.33 6.14 30.61
C ASP A 130 -5.45 5.13 29.88
N PHE A 131 -4.15 5.46 29.70
CA PHE A 131 -3.16 4.56 29.14
C PHE A 131 -2.38 3.87 30.28
N LYS A 132 -1.97 2.63 30.05
CA LYS A 132 -1.04 1.94 30.92
C LYS A 132 0.30 2.67 30.88
N ASP A 133 0.94 2.72 32.03
CA ASP A 133 2.18 3.44 32.31
C ASP A 133 3.20 3.42 31.17
N GLU A 134 3.99 4.48 31.10
CA GLU A 134 4.95 4.82 30.03
C GLU A 134 6.06 3.80 29.75
N SER A 135 6.03 2.61 30.38
CA SER A 135 7.02 1.53 30.21
C SER A 135 6.93 0.77 28.90
N TYR A 136 5.91 1.01 28.08
CA TYR A 136 5.84 0.54 26.70
C TYR A 136 6.20 1.70 25.77
N ASP A 137 7.06 1.48 24.79
CA ASP A 137 7.42 2.39 23.68
C ASP A 137 6.21 2.82 22.83
N PHE A 138 5.07 3.00 23.47
CA PHE A 138 3.83 3.37 22.84
C PHE A 138 3.66 4.89 22.95
N THR A 139 4.10 5.61 21.92
CA THR A 139 3.69 7.02 21.79
C THR A 139 2.18 7.04 21.61
N PRO A 140 1.42 7.65 22.56
CA PRO A 140 -0.04 7.65 22.49
C PRO A 140 -0.49 8.37 21.22
N LYS A 141 -1.13 7.62 20.31
CA LYS A 141 -1.64 8.14 19.05
C LYS A 141 -3.05 8.68 19.24
N THR A 142 -3.44 9.65 18.43
CA THR A 142 -4.78 10.27 18.46
C THR A 142 -5.90 9.28 18.23
N GLY A 143 -5.61 8.22 17.46
CA GLY A 143 -6.49 7.09 17.24
C GLY A 143 -5.85 6.01 16.40
N ILE A 144 -6.28 4.77 16.61
CA ILE A 144 -5.81 3.60 15.85
C ILE A 144 -6.99 2.88 15.22
N ILE A 145 -6.86 2.58 13.94
CA ILE A 145 -7.71 1.63 13.20
C ILE A 145 -7.01 0.28 13.22
N GLY A 146 -7.49 -0.61 14.07
CA GLY A 146 -7.02 -1.99 14.11
C GLY A 146 -7.50 -2.78 12.91
N LEU A 147 -6.56 -3.42 12.21
CA LEU A 147 -6.77 -4.23 11.02
C LEU A 147 -6.38 -5.69 11.23
N LYS A 148 -6.03 -6.05 12.46
CA LYS A 148 -5.76 -7.42 12.87
C LYS A 148 -6.96 -8.30 12.57
N PHE A 149 -6.70 -9.56 12.27
CA PHE A 149 -7.78 -10.51 12.06
C PHE A 149 -8.68 -10.56 13.31
N TYR A 150 -10.00 -10.42 13.14
CA TYR A 150 -10.95 -10.49 14.24
C TYR A 150 -11.67 -11.85 14.30
N ASP A 151 -11.91 -12.35 15.51
CA ASP A 151 -12.80 -13.48 15.71
C ASP A 151 -14.25 -12.99 15.62
N PRO A 152 -15.07 -13.51 14.68
CA PRO A 152 -16.48 -13.12 14.55
C PRO A 152 -17.31 -13.37 15.82
N THR A 153 -16.84 -14.29 16.70
CA THR A 153 -17.49 -14.60 17.98
C THR A 153 -17.12 -13.62 19.09
N ASP A 154 -16.09 -12.79 18.87
CA ASP A 154 -15.63 -11.82 19.85
C ASP A 154 -16.51 -10.57 19.84
N GLN A 155 -17.33 -10.42 20.88
CA GLN A 155 -18.22 -9.26 21.07
C GLN A 155 -17.59 -8.16 21.95
N LYS A 156 -16.36 -8.36 22.44
CA LYS A 156 -15.73 -7.46 23.40
C LYS A 156 -14.93 -6.34 22.72
N HIS A 157 -14.57 -6.52 21.47
CA HIS A 157 -13.70 -5.61 20.74
C HIS A 157 -14.46 -4.80 19.71
N SER A 158 -14.13 -3.52 19.57
CA SER A 158 -14.64 -2.67 18.51
C SER A 158 -13.69 -2.78 17.31
N HIS A 159 -14.14 -3.38 16.23
CA HIS A 159 -13.35 -3.55 15.01
C HIS A 159 -13.91 -2.66 13.89
N PHE A 160 -13.06 -1.80 13.32
CA PHE A 160 -13.49 -0.78 12.36
C PHE A 160 -14.21 -1.35 11.13
N ILE A 161 -13.60 -2.33 10.45
CA ILE A 161 -14.18 -2.91 9.23
C ILE A 161 -15.48 -3.67 9.53
N LYS A 162 -15.54 -4.39 10.66
CA LYS A 162 -16.74 -5.05 11.13
C LYS A 162 -17.87 -4.05 11.38
N SER A 163 -17.57 -2.93 12.04
CA SER A 163 -18.55 -1.86 12.30
C SER A 163 -19.12 -1.26 11.02
N LEU A 164 -18.30 -1.12 9.97
CA LEU A 164 -18.76 -0.67 8.65
C LEU A 164 -19.75 -1.67 8.01
N LYS A 165 -19.48 -2.96 8.13
CA LYS A 165 -20.34 -4.02 7.60
C LYS A 165 -21.65 -4.12 8.40
N GLU A 166 -21.60 -4.07 9.72
CA GLU A 166 -22.78 -4.09 10.59
C GLU A 166 -23.67 -2.86 10.39
N SER A 167 -23.10 -1.74 9.97
CA SER A 167 -23.83 -0.53 9.57
C SER A 167 -24.30 -0.56 8.11
N GLU A 168 -24.21 -1.71 7.43
CA GLU A 168 -24.64 -1.93 6.03
C GLU A 168 -24.03 -0.97 5.01
N ILE A 169 -22.82 -0.48 5.28
CA ILE A 169 -22.11 0.45 4.40
C ILE A 169 -21.29 -0.31 3.38
N ILE A 170 -20.62 -1.38 3.83
CA ILE A 170 -19.86 -2.28 3.00
C ILE A 170 -20.49 -3.67 2.99
N ASP A 171 -20.34 -4.39 1.89
CA ASP A 171 -20.87 -5.74 1.72
C ASP A 171 -19.95 -6.81 2.29
N SER A 172 -18.65 -6.59 2.17
CA SER A 172 -17.60 -7.55 2.56
C SER A 172 -16.55 -6.91 3.46
N CYS A 173 -16.03 -7.70 4.41
CA CYS A 173 -14.92 -7.27 5.25
C CYS A 173 -13.56 -7.46 4.56
N VAL A 174 -13.48 -7.10 3.28
CA VAL A 174 -12.23 -7.09 2.51
C VAL A 174 -11.60 -5.71 2.61
N TRP A 175 -10.29 -5.68 2.82
CA TRP A 175 -9.50 -4.46 2.71
C TRP A 175 -8.19 -4.74 1.98
N SER A 176 -7.60 -3.70 1.42
CA SER A 176 -6.30 -3.77 0.77
C SER A 176 -5.51 -2.49 0.95
N ILE A 177 -4.19 -2.59 0.86
CA ILE A 177 -3.29 -1.45 0.88
C ILE A 177 -2.61 -1.31 -0.48
N LYS A 178 -2.61 -0.10 -1.01
CA LYS A 178 -1.97 0.27 -2.27
C LYS A 178 -1.08 1.47 -2.05
N TYR A 179 0.22 1.30 -2.15
CA TYR A 179 1.18 2.41 -2.18
C TYR A 179 1.16 3.10 -3.54
N ASP A 180 1.45 4.40 -3.58
CA ASP A 180 1.66 5.12 -4.84
C ASP A 180 2.97 4.65 -5.50
N ASP A 181 2.96 4.45 -6.82
CA ASP A 181 4.14 4.02 -7.57
C ASP A 181 5.26 5.09 -7.58
N ASN A 182 4.89 6.37 -7.51
CA ASN A 182 5.82 7.50 -7.60
C ASN A 182 6.20 8.09 -6.23
N ASP A 183 5.35 7.91 -5.22
CA ASP A 183 5.57 8.41 -3.87
C ASP A 183 5.22 7.33 -2.85
N ASP A 184 6.23 6.63 -2.38
CA ASP A 184 6.08 5.54 -1.42
C ASP A 184 5.65 6.00 0.00
N LYS A 185 5.50 7.31 0.19
CA LYS A 185 4.96 7.92 1.42
C LYS A 185 3.45 8.12 1.36
N ARG A 186 2.80 7.75 0.25
CA ARG A 186 1.36 7.90 0.04
C ARG A 186 0.75 6.65 -0.52
N GLY A 187 -0.57 6.59 -0.42
CA GLY A 187 -1.33 5.49 -0.99
C GLY A 187 -2.80 5.53 -0.61
N ASN A 188 -3.45 4.41 -0.77
CA ASN A 188 -4.86 4.24 -0.44
C ASN A 188 -5.08 2.95 0.34
N ILE A 189 -5.94 3.02 1.37
CA ILE A 189 -6.61 1.86 1.95
C ILE A 189 -7.96 1.73 1.25
N ILE A 190 -8.23 0.57 0.67
CA ILE A 190 -9.48 0.25 -0.01
C ILE A 190 -10.23 -0.73 0.87
N ILE A 191 -11.50 -0.44 1.21
CA ILE A 191 -12.31 -1.23 2.15
C ILE A 191 -13.66 -1.54 1.51
N GLY A 192 -14.14 -2.78 1.69
CA GLY A 192 -15.45 -3.23 1.25
C GLY A 192 -15.52 -3.77 -0.17
N GLY A 193 -14.39 -3.79 -0.89
CA GLY A 193 -14.31 -4.29 -2.26
C GLY A 193 -12.90 -4.58 -2.73
N ASN A 194 -12.80 -5.09 -3.94
CA ASN A 194 -11.52 -5.46 -4.54
C ASN A 194 -10.99 -4.35 -5.46
N PRO A 195 -9.68 -4.14 -5.55
CA PRO A 195 -9.08 -3.14 -6.43
C PRO A 195 -9.53 -3.20 -7.91
N HIS A 196 -9.82 -4.39 -8.44
CA HIS A 196 -10.31 -4.52 -9.84
C HIS A 196 -11.71 -3.95 -10.07
N GLU A 197 -12.49 -3.76 -9.03
CA GLU A 197 -13.83 -3.13 -9.11
C GLU A 197 -13.73 -1.62 -9.29
N ILE A 198 -12.62 -1.03 -8.83
CA ILE A 198 -12.35 0.40 -8.87
C ILE A 198 -11.45 0.75 -10.07
N GLU A 199 -10.37 0.00 -10.25
CA GLU A 199 -9.35 0.23 -11.29
C GLU A 199 -9.18 -1.00 -12.21
N PRO A 200 -10.21 -1.39 -12.99
CA PRO A 200 -10.17 -2.62 -13.81
C PRO A 200 -9.11 -2.59 -14.92
N LYS A 201 -8.61 -1.39 -15.28
CA LYS A 201 -7.51 -1.25 -16.26
C LYS A 201 -6.15 -1.63 -15.67
N ILE A 202 -5.99 -1.53 -14.35
CA ILE A 202 -4.76 -1.86 -13.63
C ILE A 202 -4.83 -3.29 -13.12
N TYR A 203 -5.96 -3.66 -12.55
CA TYR A 203 -6.17 -4.96 -11.90
C TYR A 203 -7.15 -5.80 -12.72
N ASN A 204 -6.66 -6.91 -13.29
CA ASN A 204 -7.54 -7.88 -13.92
C ASN A 204 -8.08 -8.85 -12.86
N LYS A 205 -9.40 -9.01 -12.79
CA LYS A 205 -10.08 -9.93 -11.89
C LYS A 205 -9.56 -11.37 -12.02
N GLU A 206 -9.24 -11.81 -13.22
CA GLU A 206 -8.74 -13.17 -13.49
C GLU A 206 -7.36 -13.43 -12.87
N ASN A 207 -6.60 -12.36 -12.62
CA ASN A 207 -5.29 -12.43 -12.02
C ASN A 207 -5.34 -12.43 -10.48
N LEU A 208 -6.52 -12.22 -9.88
CA LEU A 208 -6.68 -12.27 -8.43
C LEU A 208 -6.58 -13.73 -7.94
N LYS A 209 -5.61 -13.97 -7.08
CA LYS A 209 -5.38 -15.25 -6.40
C LYS A 209 -5.62 -15.10 -4.92
N TRP A 210 -6.13 -16.15 -4.30
CA TRP A 210 -6.43 -16.20 -2.88
C TRP A 210 -5.78 -17.41 -2.23
N THR A 211 -5.17 -17.21 -1.07
CA THR A 211 -4.69 -18.26 -0.18
C THR A 211 -5.30 -18.10 1.20
N LYS A 212 -5.38 -19.18 1.97
CA LYS A 212 -5.84 -19.09 3.34
C LYS A 212 -4.79 -18.35 4.19
N SER A 213 -5.26 -17.49 5.09
CA SER A 213 -4.41 -17.01 6.17
C SER A 213 -4.30 -18.10 7.23
N GLU A 214 -3.07 -18.47 7.57
CA GLU A 214 -2.85 -19.46 8.62
C GLU A 214 -3.11 -18.83 9.99
N ILE A 215 -4.12 -19.36 10.68
CA ILE A 215 -4.51 -18.91 12.01
C ILE A 215 -4.20 -20.03 12.99
N ASN A 216 -3.28 -19.77 13.87
CA ASN A 216 -2.98 -20.61 15.00
C ASN A 216 -3.78 -20.14 16.24
N ARG A 217 -4.05 -21.02 17.21
CA ARG A 217 -4.67 -20.66 18.49
C ARG A 217 -3.92 -19.55 19.25
N TYR A 218 -2.65 -19.35 18.95
CA TYR A 218 -1.74 -18.40 19.60
C TYR A 218 -1.48 -17.15 18.75
N PHE A 219 -1.75 -17.21 17.43
CA PHE A 219 -1.45 -16.15 16.49
C PHE A 219 -2.67 -15.84 15.63
N ILE A 220 -3.36 -14.76 15.97
CA ILE A 220 -4.54 -14.27 15.25
C ILE A 220 -4.11 -13.08 14.39
N ASP A 221 -3.04 -13.26 13.61
CA ASP A 221 -2.49 -12.23 12.71
C ASP A 221 -2.57 -12.68 11.25
N TRP A 222 -2.20 -11.79 10.36
CA TRP A 222 -2.15 -12.08 8.94
C TRP A 222 -0.88 -12.83 8.58
N TYR A 223 -0.97 -14.17 8.49
CA TYR A 223 0.13 -15.03 8.11
C TYR A 223 -0.11 -15.67 6.76
N ILE A 224 0.93 -15.66 5.93
CA ILE A 224 0.99 -16.44 4.69
C ILE A 224 2.00 -17.59 4.85
N LEU A 225 1.61 -18.76 4.37
CA LEU A 225 2.42 -19.96 4.45
C LEU A 225 3.13 -20.21 3.14
N PHE A 226 4.46 -20.23 3.16
CA PHE A 226 5.23 -20.62 2.00
C PHE A 226 5.80 -22.02 2.17
N ASP A 227 5.72 -22.82 1.11
CA ASP A 227 6.28 -24.17 1.10
C ASP A 227 7.80 -24.14 1.17
N GLN A 228 8.40 -23.11 0.57
CA GLN A 228 9.84 -22.97 0.53
C GLN A 228 10.24 -21.51 0.33
N ILE A 229 11.36 -21.11 0.95
CA ILE A 229 12.02 -19.83 0.68
C ILE A 229 13.41 -20.13 0.13
N TYR A 230 13.71 -19.58 -1.03
CA TYR A 230 14.94 -19.81 -1.76
C TYR A 230 15.68 -18.51 -2.05
N PHE A 231 17.01 -18.57 -2.07
CA PHE A 231 17.88 -17.44 -2.44
C PHE A 231 18.70 -17.84 -3.67
N GLY A 232 18.67 -17.02 -4.72
CA GLY A 232 19.38 -17.35 -5.94
C GLY A 232 19.46 -16.22 -6.95
N GLU A 233 20.19 -16.48 -8.03
CA GLU A 233 20.21 -15.60 -9.18
C GLU A 233 18.82 -15.54 -9.84
N LYS A 234 18.57 -14.46 -10.61
CA LYS A 234 17.30 -14.23 -11.28
C LYS A 234 16.92 -15.46 -12.12
N LEU A 235 15.75 -16.01 -11.81
CA LEU A 235 15.18 -17.08 -12.60
C LEU A 235 14.91 -16.57 -14.02
N THR A 236 15.49 -17.22 -15.02
CA THR A 236 15.12 -17.02 -16.41
C THR A 236 13.71 -17.59 -16.60
N ASP A 237 12.90 -16.97 -17.49
CA ASP A 237 11.46 -17.19 -17.69
C ASP A 237 11.00 -18.63 -18.03
N ASP A 238 11.83 -19.63 -17.82
CA ASP A 238 11.48 -21.03 -18.09
C ASP A 238 10.47 -21.56 -17.07
N LYS A 239 9.23 -21.69 -17.52
CA LYS A 239 8.06 -22.21 -16.78
C LYS A 239 8.25 -23.61 -16.17
N ASN A 240 9.37 -24.27 -16.41
CA ASN A 240 9.70 -25.62 -15.95
C ASN A 240 10.53 -25.64 -14.66
N PHE A 241 10.71 -24.51 -13.98
CA PHE A 241 11.61 -24.38 -12.84
C PHE A 241 11.14 -25.09 -11.55
N LEU A 242 9.89 -25.49 -11.45
CA LEU A 242 9.34 -26.17 -10.29
C LEU A 242 9.97 -27.56 -9.99
N PHE A 243 10.84 -28.10 -10.86
CA PHE A 243 11.28 -29.50 -10.76
C PHE A 243 12.79 -29.75 -10.80
N ASN A 244 13.67 -28.76 -10.96
CA ASN A 244 15.11 -29.01 -11.10
C ASN A 244 15.98 -28.43 -9.95
N PHE A 245 15.62 -28.73 -8.71
CA PHE A 245 16.41 -28.35 -7.51
C PHE A 245 17.60 -29.28 -7.21
N ASN A 246 18.15 -29.99 -8.18
CA ASN A 246 19.22 -30.95 -7.97
C ASN A 246 20.64 -30.43 -8.24
N ASN A 247 20.87 -29.14 -8.48
CA ASN A 247 22.22 -28.63 -8.73
C ASN A 247 22.86 -27.98 -7.50
N ASN A 248 23.95 -28.52 -7.13
CA ASN A 248 24.85 -28.48 -5.99
C ASN A 248 25.35 -27.14 -5.43
N ASN A 249 24.74 -25.99 -5.76
CA ASN A 249 25.12 -24.68 -5.22
C ASN A 249 23.96 -23.94 -4.53
N SER A 250 22.88 -24.61 -4.23
CA SER A 250 21.80 -24.03 -3.42
C SER A 250 22.20 -24.14 -1.95
N TYR A 251 22.20 -23.01 -1.23
CA TYR A 251 22.12 -23.02 0.21
C TYR A 251 20.75 -23.60 0.60
N ASN A 252 20.66 -24.94 0.48
CA ASN A 252 19.50 -25.67 0.97
C ASN A 252 19.56 -25.63 2.49
N SER A 253 18.70 -24.85 3.12
CA SER A 253 18.23 -25.26 4.43
C SER A 253 17.51 -26.60 4.21
N ASN A 254 18.17 -27.71 4.52
CA ASN A 254 17.71 -29.07 4.28
C ASN A 254 16.48 -29.49 5.11
N ASN A 255 15.70 -28.53 5.58
CA ASN A 255 14.44 -28.74 6.26
C ASN A 255 13.32 -28.24 5.35
N SER A 256 12.50 -29.17 4.86
CA SER A 256 11.19 -28.93 4.25
C SER A 256 10.19 -28.33 5.24
N GLU A 257 10.67 -27.47 6.14
CA GLU A 257 9.81 -26.78 7.09
C GLU A 257 9.05 -25.67 6.36
N ILE A 258 7.76 -25.82 6.38
CA ILE A 258 6.78 -24.82 6.01
C ILE A 258 7.11 -23.50 6.72
N ARG A 259 7.31 -22.43 5.95
CA ARG A 259 7.73 -21.13 6.49
C ARG A 259 6.54 -20.20 6.64
N LEU A 260 6.15 -19.97 7.89
CA LEU A 260 5.11 -19.01 8.24
C LEU A 260 5.70 -17.59 8.19
N CYS A 261 5.14 -16.74 7.35
CA CYS A 261 5.56 -15.34 7.20
C CYS A 261 4.46 -14.40 7.67
N HIS A 262 4.79 -13.47 8.55
CA HIS A 262 3.88 -12.46 9.08
C HIS A 262 3.80 -11.27 8.14
N LEU A 263 2.60 -10.79 7.82
CA LEU A 263 2.37 -9.58 7.02
C LEU A 263 2.05 -8.41 7.96
N VAL A 264 2.90 -7.38 7.95
CA VAL A 264 2.81 -6.25 8.87
C VAL A 264 2.91 -4.93 8.09
N ILE A 265 1.81 -4.16 8.04
CA ILE A 265 1.75 -2.92 7.25
C ILE A 265 2.52 -1.77 7.91
N GLU A 266 2.57 -1.74 9.23
CA GLU A 266 3.29 -0.75 10.02
C GLU A 266 4.81 -0.96 10.03
N ASN A 267 5.31 -2.03 9.44
CA ASN A 267 6.74 -2.27 9.31
C ASN A 267 7.27 -1.75 7.97
N GLY A 268 8.16 -0.77 8.01
CA GLY A 268 8.77 -0.18 6.83
C GLY A 268 9.81 -1.08 6.15
N LEU A 269 10.31 -2.08 6.87
CA LEU A 269 11.34 -3.02 6.45
C LEU A 269 10.82 -4.46 6.44
N ILE A 270 11.65 -5.37 5.97
CA ILE A 270 11.45 -6.82 6.08
C ILE A 270 12.32 -7.34 7.22
N LYS A 271 11.77 -8.14 8.12
CA LYS A 271 12.57 -8.95 9.04
C LYS A 271 13.03 -10.20 8.31
N GLY A 272 14.33 -10.38 8.19
CA GLY A 272 14.96 -11.55 7.56
C GLY A 272 15.45 -12.58 8.57
N THR A 273 15.71 -13.80 8.08
CA THR A 273 16.28 -14.89 8.87
C THR A 273 17.81 -14.80 8.95
N LYS A 274 18.39 -15.51 9.90
CA LYS A 274 19.84 -15.61 10.09
C LYS A 274 20.56 -16.16 8.84
N ASP A 275 19.97 -17.13 8.16
CA ASP A 275 20.55 -17.68 6.93
C ASP A 275 20.65 -16.63 5.85
N TYR A 276 19.65 -15.77 5.70
CA TYR A 276 19.70 -14.68 4.71
C TYR A 276 20.70 -13.60 5.11
N ARG A 277 20.84 -13.29 6.41
CA ARG A 277 21.94 -12.42 6.90
C ARG A 277 23.29 -12.96 6.54
N ASN A 278 23.54 -14.26 6.77
CA ASN A 278 24.83 -14.90 6.45
C ASN A 278 25.13 -14.77 4.95
N LEU A 279 24.14 -14.99 4.09
CA LEU A 279 24.27 -14.82 2.65
C LEU A 279 24.61 -13.36 2.28
N PHE A 280 23.91 -12.38 2.89
CA PHE A 280 24.18 -10.96 2.67
C PHE A 280 25.61 -10.58 3.07
N VAL A 281 26.05 -10.99 4.25
CA VAL A 281 27.40 -10.73 4.75
C VAL A 281 28.45 -11.41 3.87
N GLN A 282 28.19 -12.63 3.40
CA GLN A 282 29.06 -13.33 2.46
C GLN A 282 29.19 -12.60 1.12
N THR A 283 28.08 -12.04 0.61
CA THR A 283 28.03 -11.36 -0.68
C THR A 283 28.76 -10.02 -0.66
N PHE A 284 28.55 -9.23 0.40
CA PHE A 284 29.04 -7.85 0.46
C PHE A 284 30.21 -7.65 1.42
N GLY A 285 30.43 -8.58 2.35
CA GLY A 285 31.56 -8.52 3.28
C GLY A 285 31.73 -7.15 3.93
N ASN A 286 32.90 -6.50 3.67
CA ASN A 286 33.19 -5.18 4.22
C ASN A 286 32.70 -4.00 3.36
N GLU A 287 31.98 -4.23 2.27
CA GLU A 287 31.45 -3.16 1.42
C GLU A 287 30.29 -2.42 2.08
N CYS A 288 29.56 -3.11 2.96
CA CYS A 288 28.43 -2.56 3.70
C CYS A 288 28.73 -2.48 5.20
N LYS A 289 28.28 -1.41 5.84
CA LYS A 289 28.41 -1.18 7.27
C LYS A 289 27.22 -1.80 8.00
N GLU A 290 27.48 -2.61 9.01
CA GLU A 290 26.49 -3.06 9.97
C GLU A 290 26.29 -2.01 11.06
N THR A 291 25.04 -1.79 11.44
CA THR A 291 24.64 -0.96 12.59
C THR A 291 23.75 -1.82 13.48
N ASN A 292 24.07 -1.87 14.78
CA ASN A 292 23.28 -2.60 15.78
C ASN A 292 22.57 -1.57 16.66
N GLU A 293 21.23 -1.61 16.65
CA GLU A 293 20.38 -0.75 17.45
C GLU A 293 19.43 -1.63 18.26
N GLN A 294 19.61 -1.64 19.57
CA GLN A 294 18.79 -2.40 20.50
C GLN A 294 18.64 -3.91 20.15
N GLY A 295 19.66 -4.50 19.52
CA GLY A 295 19.62 -5.89 19.06
C GLY A 295 19.03 -6.11 17.67
N LEU A 296 18.67 -5.02 16.97
CA LEU A 296 18.31 -5.02 15.56
C LEU A 296 19.55 -4.72 14.73
N LEU A 297 19.80 -5.54 13.72
CA LEU A 297 20.98 -5.42 12.84
C LEU A 297 20.52 -4.88 11.49
N PHE A 298 21.07 -3.75 11.11
CA PHE A 298 20.80 -3.03 9.87
C PHE A 298 22.08 -2.92 9.02
N TYR A 299 21.92 -2.72 7.72
CA TYR A 299 23.04 -2.57 6.80
C TYR A 299 22.89 -1.37 5.89
N SER A 300 23.95 -0.59 5.75
CA SER A 300 24.08 0.46 4.75
C SER A 300 25.32 0.27 3.90
N CYS A 301 25.21 0.52 2.59
CA CYS A 301 26.29 0.27 1.63
C CYS A 301 26.68 1.56 0.92
N LYS A 302 27.94 1.66 0.50
CA LYS A 302 28.42 2.79 -0.31
C LYS A 302 27.72 2.80 -1.67
N LEU A 303 27.61 3.95 -2.32
CA LEU A 303 27.07 4.06 -3.68
C LEU A 303 27.90 3.32 -4.74
N THR A 304 29.15 3.01 -4.43
CA THR A 304 30.04 2.23 -5.29
C THR A 304 29.84 0.73 -5.19
N THR A 305 29.08 0.26 -4.19
CA THR A 305 28.74 -1.16 -4.02
C THR A 305 27.83 -1.62 -5.14
N ASN A 306 28.20 -2.72 -5.79
CA ASN A 306 27.36 -3.34 -6.80
C ASN A 306 26.24 -4.16 -6.13
N ILE A 307 25.13 -3.50 -5.80
CA ILE A 307 23.98 -4.12 -5.14
C ILE A 307 23.26 -5.16 -6.00
N GLU A 308 23.50 -5.20 -7.33
CA GLU A 308 22.93 -6.20 -8.24
C GLU A 308 23.45 -7.62 -7.98
N LYS A 309 24.58 -7.74 -7.26
CA LYS A 309 25.11 -9.03 -6.83
C LYS A 309 24.28 -9.73 -5.77
N LEU A 310 23.32 -9.00 -5.12
CA LEU A 310 22.47 -9.62 -4.11
C LEU A 310 21.58 -10.67 -4.74
N PRO A 311 21.63 -11.92 -4.28
CA PRO A 311 20.68 -12.94 -4.71
C PRO A 311 19.24 -12.53 -4.40
N SER A 312 18.33 -12.77 -5.34
CA SER A 312 16.90 -12.54 -5.14
C SER A 312 16.31 -13.51 -4.13
N ILE A 313 15.28 -13.08 -3.40
CA ILE A 313 14.53 -13.94 -2.49
C ILE A 313 13.30 -14.45 -3.25
N TYR A 314 13.07 -15.76 -3.21
CA TYR A 314 11.92 -16.42 -3.80
C TYR A 314 11.09 -17.09 -2.72
N PHE A 315 9.82 -16.74 -2.62
CA PHE A 315 8.84 -17.33 -1.71
C PHE A 315 7.90 -18.21 -2.54
N ILE A 316 8.03 -19.51 -2.44
CA ILE A 316 7.30 -20.48 -3.25
C ILE A 316 6.04 -20.91 -2.53
N HIS A 317 4.90 -20.76 -3.20
CA HIS A 317 3.59 -21.17 -2.71
C HIS A 317 3.00 -22.18 -3.70
N ARG A 318 3.08 -23.46 -3.37
CA ARG A 318 2.69 -24.55 -4.29
C ARG A 318 1.21 -24.59 -4.58
N GLU A 319 0.36 -24.44 -3.56
CA GLU A 319 -1.10 -24.46 -3.74
C GLU A 319 -1.57 -23.39 -4.76
N LEU A 320 -0.97 -22.20 -4.72
CA LEU A 320 -1.24 -21.13 -5.67
C LEU A 320 -0.55 -21.33 -7.02
N ASN A 321 0.38 -22.29 -7.11
CA ASN A 321 1.30 -22.40 -8.24
C ASN A 321 1.94 -21.06 -8.59
N TYR A 322 2.47 -20.37 -7.55
CA TYR A 322 3.02 -19.03 -7.67
C TYR A 322 4.29 -18.86 -6.84
N THR A 323 5.23 -18.11 -7.39
CA THR A 323 6.47 -17.74 -6.71
C THR A 323 6.54 -16.23 -6.58
N PHE A 324 6.48 -15.74 -5.36
CA PHE A 324 6.77 -14.35 -5.05
C PHE A 324 8.27 -14.14 -5.03
N PHE A 325 8.74 -13.01 -5.50
CA PHE A 325 10.18 -12.72 -5.45
C PHE A 325 10.46 -11.26 -5.12
N LEU A 326 11.60 -11.02 -4.49
CA LEU A 326 12.14 -9.68 -4.23
C LEU A 326 13.58 -9.66 -4.76
N ASP A 327 13.90 -8.67 -5.58
CA ASP A 327 15.24 -8.44 -6.09
C ASP A 327 15.89 -7.21 -5.42
N TYR A 328 17.12 -6.89 -5.81
CA TYR A 328 17.85 -5.75 -5.25
C TYR A 328 17.10 -4.42 -5.38
N LYS A 329 16.23 -4.24 -6.39
CA LYS A 329 15.44 -3.03 -6.59
C LYS A 329 14.34 -2.87 -5.53
N ASP A 330 13.85 -3.99 -5.01
CA ASP A 330 12.86 -4.02 -3.95
C ASP A 330 13.54 -3.91 -2.57
N LEU A 331 14.79 -4.36 -2.45
CA LEU A 331 15.50 -4.57 -1.20
C LEU A 331 16.50 -3.46 -0.84
N PHE A 332 16.77 -2.51 -1.74
CA PHE A 332 17.63 -1.36 -1.45
C PHE A 332 16.93 -0.04 -1.74
N LYS A 333 17.12 0.91 -0.82
CA LYS A 333 16.73 2.31 -0.99
C LYS A 333 17.97 3.19 -1.08
N LYS A 334 18.04 4.01 -2.13
CA LYS A 334 19.11 5.02 -2.26
C LYS A 334 18.65 6.30 -1.57
N GLU A 335 19.33 6.68 -0.50
CA GLU A 335 19.01 7.88 0.28
C GLU A 335 20.30 8.40 0.98
N LEU A 336 20.36 9.68 1.29
CA LEU A 336 21.48 10.32 2.02
C LEU A 336 22.90 9.92 1.50
N GLY A 337 23.05 9.71 0.18
CA GLY A 337 24.33 9.38 -0.42
C GLY A 337 24.83 7.94 -0.22
N GLN A 338 23.96 7.03 0.19
CA GLN A 338 24.26 5.60 0.35
C GLN A 338 23.04 4.74 -0.01
N TYR A 339 23.25 3.42 -0.06
CA TYR A 339 22.18 2.44 -0.17
C TYR A 339 21.84 1.90 1.22
N TYR A 340 20.56 1.94 1.59
CA TYR A 340 20.04 1.29 2.78
C TYR A 340 19.42 -0.03 2.39
N PHE A 341 19.82 -1.12 3.07
CA PHE A 341 19.23 -2.42 2.88
C PHE A 341 17.89 -2.49 3.63
N LEU A 342 16.82 -2.77 2.93
CA LEU A 342 15.46 -2.76 3.48
C LEU A 342 15.09 -4.07 4.20
N VAL A 343 16.12 -4.80 4.68
CA VAL A 343 15.96 -6.00 5.51
C VAL A 343 16.78 -5.83 6.77
N TYR A 344 16.15 -6.05 7.91
CA TYR A 344 16.83 -6.09 9.20
C TYR A 344 16.79 -7.50 9.79
N PHE A 345 17.67 -7.74 10.76
CA PHE A 345 17.79 -9.02 11.41
C PHE A 345 17.81 -8.84 12.92
N PHE A 346 17.41 -9.88 13.66
CA PHE A 346 17.64 -9.92 15.10
C PHE A 346 19.01 -10.54 15.40
N ASP A 347 19.72 -9.96 16.34
CA ASP A 347 20.94 -10.57 16.88
C ASP A 347 20.60 -11.85 17.67
N ARG A 348 19.49 -11.80 18.43
CA ARG A 348 18.97 -12.92 19.23
C ARG A 348 17.45 -12.95 19.09
N GLY A 349 16.86 -14.13 18.87
CA GLY A 349 15.40 -14.23 18.80
C GLY A 349 14.90 -15.28 17.80
N GLU A 350 13.62 -15.22 17.50
CA GLU A 350 12.97 -16.12 16.55
C GLU A 350 13.46 -15.89 15.12
N ASP A 351 13.87 -16.97 14.48
CA ASP A 351 14.30 -16.99 13.09
C ASP A 351 13.08 -17.09 12.14
N SER A 352 12.31 -16.01 12.07
CA SER A 352 11.07 -15.92 11.28
C SER A 352 11.07 -14.71 10.37
N TRP A 353 10.36 -14.81 9.25
CA TRP A 353 10.15 -13.71 8.32
C TRP A 353 8.98 -12.83 8.74
N THR A 354 9.18 -11.51 8.68
CA THR A 354 8.09 -10.53 8.69
C THR A 354 8.16 -9.72 7.41
N LEU A 355 7.08 -9.74 6.64
CA LEU A 355 7.00 -9.08 5.34
C LEU A 355 6.32 -7.71 5.52
N GLY A 356 7.12 -6.68 5.45
CA GLY A 356 6.67 -5.29 5.57
C GLY A 356 6.49 -4.58 4.23
N LYS A 357 6.62 -3.27 4.25
CA LYS A 357 6.37 -2.38 3.11
C LYS A 357 6.99 -2.80 1.77
N PRO A 358 8.27 -3.26 1.68
CA PRO A 358 8.83 -3.64 0.39
C PRO A 358 8.05 -4.76 -0.30
N PHE A 359 7.58 -5.75 0.46
CA PHE A 359 6.75 -6.84 -0.06
C PHE A 359 5.33 -6.38 -0.40
N LEU A 360 4.69 -5.65 0.52
CA LEU A 360 3.31 -5.17 0.37
C LEU A 360 3.16 -4.19 -0.79
N LYS A 361 4.16 -3.33 -1.01
CA LYS A 361 4.21 -2.40 -2.14
C LYS A 361 4.29 -3.14 -3.47
N LYS A 362 5.06 -4.23 -3.54
CA LYS A 362 5.23 -5.00 -4.78
C LYS A 362 3.99 -5.80 -5.16
N TYR A 363 3.27 -6.36 -4.17
CA TYR A 363 2.22 -7.34 -4.43
C TYR A 363 0.79 -6.88 -4.18
N HIS A 364 0.57 -5.65 -3.70
CA HIS A 364 -0.76 -5.08 -3.44
C HIS A 364 -1.70 -6.10 -2.78
N MET A 365 -1.39 -6.45 -1.53
CA MET A 365 -2.09 -7.51 -0.82
C MET A 365 -3.52 -7.11 -0.43
N LEU A 366 -4.42 -8.09 -0.45
CA LEU A 366 -5.79 -8.00 0.01
C LEU A 366 -5.98 -8.91 1.23
N PHE A 367 -6.87 -8.51 2.11
CA PHE A 367 -7.15 -9.21 3.36
C PHE A 367 -8.65 -9.36 3.53
N ASP A 368 -9.14 -10.60 3.52
CA ASP A 368 -10.57 -10.94 3.64
C ASP A 368 -10.84 -11.54 5.01
N HIS A 369 -11.43 -10.76 5.91
CA HIS A 369 -11.81 -11.22 7.25
C HIS A 369 -12.94 -12.25 7.22
N ASP A 370 -13.90 -12.12 6.28
CA ASP A 370 -15.05 -13.02 6.21
C ASP A 370 -14.63 -14.44 5.84
N LYS A 371 -13.67 -14.56 4.92
CA LYS A 371 -13.19 -15.85 4.40
C LYS A 371 -11.90 -16.31 5.02
N ARG A 372 -11.23 -15.45 5.82
CA ARG A 372 -9.89 -15.70 6.37
C ARG A 372 -8.86 -15.97 5.28
N MET A 373 -8.84 -15.11 4.28
CA MET A 373 -8.00 -15.28 3.11
C MET A 373 -7.14 -14.05 2.87
N ILE A 374 -5.97 -14.30 2.30
CA ILE A 374 -5.06 -13.27 1.80
C ILE A 374 -5.07 -13.37 0.28
N GLY A 375 -5.31 -12.23 -0.39
CA GLY A 375 -5.34 -12.14 -1.85
C GLY A 375 -4.18 -11.32 -2.41
N PHE A 376 -3.85 -11.54 -3.68
CA PHE A 376 -2.92 -10.71 -4.44
C PHE A 376 -3.21 -10.84 -5.93
N TYR A 377 -2.73 -9.87 -6.70
CA TYR A 377 -2.85 -9.92 -8.16
C TYR A 377 -1.57 -10.47 -8.79
N ASN A 378 -1.70 -11.56 -9.55
CA ASN A 378 -0.60 -12.10 -10.35
C ASN A 378 -0.38 -11.21 -11.59
N GLY A 379 0.52 -10.24 -11.46
CA GLY A 379 0.77 -9.23 -12.47
C GLY A 379 -0.33 -8.15 -12.49
N TYR A 380 0.04 -6.95 -12.13
CA TYR A 380 -0.79 -5.78 -12.38
C TYR A 380 -0.09 -4.89 -13.40
N ASN A 381 -0.87 -4.26 -14.24
CA ASN A 381 -0.34 -3.35 -15.25
C ASN A 381 0.08 -2.05 -14.56
N LYS A 382 1.38 -1.89 -14.27
CA LYS A 382 1.90 -0.57 -13.90
C LYS A 382 1.50 0.41 -15.00
N LYS A 383 0.88 1.54 -14.63
CA LYS A 383 0.55 2.59 -15.59
C LYS A 383 1.84 3.02 -16.29
N SER A 384 2.01 2.57 -17.50
CA SER A 384 3.07 3.07 -18.37
C SER A 384 2.54 4.34 -19.06
N TYR A 385 2.90 5.49 -18.57
CA TYR A 385 2.62 6.77 -19.23
C TYR A 385 3.35 6.92 -20.58
N PHE A 386 4.19 5.94 -20.93
CA PHE A 386 4.97 5.96 -22.18
C PHE A 386 4.08 6.06 -23.42
N VAL A 387 2.99 5.31 -23.45
CA VAL A 387 2.02 5.35 -24.59
C VAL A 387 1.30 6.70 -24.62
N GLU A 388 0.90 7.24 -23.49
CA GLU A 388 0.24 8.56 -23.39
C GLU A 388 1.19 9.68 -23.86
N ILE A 389 2.46 9.64 -23.43
CA ILE A 389 3.49 10.59 -23.88
C ILE A 389 3.71 10.45 -25.39
N LEU A 390 3.78 9.25 -25.95
CA LEU A 390 3.92 9.05 -27.40
C LEU A 390 2.73 9.61 -28.17
N ILE A 391 1.50 9.44 -27.66
CA ILE A 391 0.31 10.02 -28.29
C ILE A 391 0.38 11.53 -28.29
N VAL A 392 0.76 12.16 -27.16
CA VAL A 392 0.92 13.62 -27.09
C VAL A 392 1.97 14.13 -28.06
N ILE A 393 3.14 13.46 -28.13
CA ILE A 393 4.20 13.81 -29.08
C ILE A 393 3.70 13.69 -30.52
N PHE A 394 2.97 12.62 -30.83
CA PHE A 394 2.41 12.39 -32.16
C PHE A 394 1.41 13.48 -32.57
N VAL A 395 0.54 13.90 -31.66
CA VAL A 395 -0.41 15.01 -31.88
C VAL A 395 0.34 16.33 -32.14
N ILE A 396 1.38 16.61 -31.38
CA ILE A 396 2.21 17.83 -31.58
C ILE A 396 2.87 17.81 -32.96
N ILE A 397 3.41 16.66 -33.41
CA ILE A 397 4.02 16.53 -34.74
C ILE A 397 2.99 16.78 -35.85
N ILE A 398 1.77 16.23 -35.73
CA ILE A 398 0.69 16.47 -36.71
C ILE A 398 0.33 17.93 -36.77
N LEU A 399 0.22 18.62 -35.64
CA LEU A 399 -0.07 20.07 -35.59
C LEU A 399 1.03 20.89 -36.26
N MET A 400 2.30 20.56 -36.01
CA MET A 400 3.44 21.25 -36.65
C MET A 400 3.46 21.04 -38.17
N LEU A 401 3.20 19.78 -38.62
CA LEU A 401 3.08 19.50 -40.06
C LEU A 401 1.92 20.23 -40.70
N GLY A 402 0.79 20.34 -40.02
CA GLY A 402 -0.36 21.15 -40.45
C GLY A 402 -0.05 22.64 -40.61
N ILE A 403 0.62 23.22 -39.63
CA ILE A 403 1.06 24.63 -39.68
C ILE A 403 2.06 24.85 -40.82
N TYR A 404 3.03 23.95 -40.98
CA TYR A 404 4.01 23.99 -42.05
C TYR A 404 3.35 23.86 -43.41
N GLY A 405 2.45 22.92 -43.61
CA GLY A 405 1.65 22.73 -44.83
C GLY A 405 0.82 24.00 -45.18
N TYR A 406 0.19 24.59 -44.15
CA TYR A 406 -0.57 25.85 -44.33
C TYR A 406 0.33 26.98 -44.76
N GLN A 407 1.53 27.13 -44.20
CA GLN A 407 2.49 28.17 -44.61
C GLN A 407 2.96 27.97 -46.06
N LEU A 408 3.24 26.71 -46.46
CA LEU A 408 3.60 26.43 -47.86
C LEU A 408 2.44 26.73 -48.82
N PHE A 409 1.21 26.35 -48.44
CA PHE A 409 0.01 26.65 -49.23
C PHE A 409 -0.18 28.16 -49.39
N LYS A 410 -0.09 28.92 -48.29
CA LYS A 410 -0.18 30.39 -48.29
C LYS A 410 0.89 31.04 -49.16
N LYS A 411 2.14 30.54 -49.14
CA LYS A 411 3.25 30.99 -49.97
C LYS A 411 2.98 30.71 -51.45
N LYS A 412 2.48 29.54 -51.79
CA LYS A 412 2.13 29.12 -53.17
C LYS A 412 0.96 29.98 -53.72
N PHE A 413 -0.02 30.25 -52.86
CA PHE A 413 -1.18 31.07 -53.23
C PHE A 413 -0.79 32.54 -53.47
N ARG A 414 0.09 33.09 -52.64
CA ARG A 414 0.63 34.43 -52.86
C ARG A 414 1.43 34.54 -54.16
N LYS A 415 2.23 33.52 -54.49
CA LYS A 415 3.00 33.47 -55.73
C LYS A 415 2.09 33.39 -56.98
N ARG A 416 1.01 32.60 -56.92
CA ARG A 416 0.02 32.58 -58.02
C ARG A 416 -0.66 33.91 -58.22
N ARG A 417 -1.10 34.57 -57.16
CA ARG A 417 -1.70 35.93 -57.27
C ARG A 417 -0.72 36.97 -57.80
N ALA A 418 0.55 36.89 -57.44
CA ALA A 418 1.55 37.79 -57.96
C ALA A 418 1.73 37.63 -59.51
N ASN A 419 1.81 36.36 -59.95
CA ASN A 419 1.90 36.06 -61.38
C ASN A 419 0.63 36.51 -62.16
N GLU A 420 -0.57 36.27 -61.61
CA GLU A 420 -1.83 36.74 -62.22
C GLU A 420 -1.90 38.28 -62.36
N ILE A 421 -1.31 39.00 -61.39
CA ILE A 421 -1.22 40.46 -61.43
C ILE A 421 -0.19 40.93 -62.49
N GLU A 422 0.94 40.21 -62.59
CA GLU A 422 1.99 40.49 -63.58
C GLU A 422 1.48 40.30 -65.02
N ASP A 423 0.77 39.19 -65.27
CA ASP A 423 0.10 38.87 -66.53
C ASP A 423 -0.97 39.90 -66.88
N TYR A 424 -1.67 40.46 -65.88
CA TYR A 424 -2.68 41.55 -66.14
C TYR A 424 -2.06 42.88 -66.56
N TYR A 425 -0.88 43.22 -66.05
CA TYR A 425 -0.17 44.43 -66.46
C TYR A 425 0.55 44.31 -67.82
N GLU A 426 0.97 43.13 -68.23
CA GLU A 426 1.59 42.84 -69.50
C GLU A 426 0.58 42.98 -70.68
N TYR A 427 -0.73 42.72 -70.44
CA TYR A 427 -1.79 42.75 -71.44
C TYR A 427 -2.57 44.07 -71.47
N SER A 428 -2.19 45.08 -70.72
CA SER A 428 -2.83 46.39 -70.81
C SER A 428 -2.17 47.19 -71.95
N PRO A 429 -2.82 47.38 -73.12
CA PRO A 429 -2.24 48.15 -74.20
C PRO A 429 -2.12 49.58 -73.70
N ALA A 430 -0.94 50.16 -73.87
CA ALA A 430 -0.72 51.57 -73.64
C ALA A 430 -1.67 52.34 -74.53
N VAL A 431 -2.63 52.99 -73.95
CA VAL A 431 -3.46 54.04 -74.67
C VAL A 431 -2.57 55.24 -74.76
N ASN A 432 -1.91 55.37 -75.92
CA ASN A 432 -1.23 56.61 -76.27
C ASN A 432 -2.29 57.62 -76.77
N GLU A 433 -2.41 58.73 -76.04
CA GLU A 433 -2.96 59.97 -76.58
C GLU A 433 -1.94 60.65 -77.52
#